data_d7cad23b681b76d03f78207ae8a3b75b
#
_entry.id   d7cad23b681b76d03f78207ae8a3b75b
#
_cell.length_a   1.000
_cell.length_b   1.000
_cell.length_c   1.000
_cell.angle_alpha   90.00
_cell.angle_beta   90.00
_cell.angle_gamma   90.00
#
_symmetry.space_group_name_H-M   'P 1'
#
loop_
_entity.id
_entity.type
_entity.pdbx_description
1 polymer ?
#
loop_
_entity_poly.entity_id
_entity_poly.type
_entity_poly.pdbx_seq_one_letter_code
_entity_poly.pdbx_strand_id
1 'polypeptide(L)'
;MVREKSCNPRKQPVQKRSRQTVEVILQATARVLVRYGYDRTTTNLVAEKAGVSIGSLYEYFPNKEALVAALATAHVEELMERVDRVLGASVESDSGGVVAALLRAGLDAHRVNPALHKVLVEQVPRIGALAASLDISTVLQRKIEADLQRRAPGLPPVRARMIALVLETCIEALTHRAVVEAPEWLETGEIEAEALRLLQPYFAEALVPPSEERRPKRARGSA
;
A
#
# COMPACT_ATOMS: atom_id res chain seq x y z
N MET A 1 -19.01 1.17 28.82
CA MET A 1 -17.59 1.06 28.37
C MET A 1 -17.51 -0.12 27.41
N VAL A 2 -17.42 0.13 26.12
CA VAL A 2 -17.17 -0.92 25.09
C VAL A 2 -15.70 -1.28 25.21
N ARG A 3 -15.38 -2.52 25.58
CA ARG A 3 -14.00 -3.02 25.59
C ARG A 3 -13.48 -2.97 24.16
N GLU A 4 -12.46 -2.17 23.89
CA GLU A 4 -11.73 -2.20 22.63
C GLU A 4 -11.27 -3.64 22.37
N LYS A 5 -11.71 -4.20 21.26
CA LYS A 5 -11.29 -5.54 20.84
C LYS A 5 -9.85 -5.45 20.34
N SER A 6 -8.96 -6.27 20.91
CA SER A 6 -7.58 -6.35 20.44
C SER A 6 -7.54 -6.82 18.98
N CYS A 7 -6.96 -6.02 18.11
CA CYS A 7 -6.71 -6.35 16.71
C CYS A 7 -5.35 -7.06 16.49
N ASN A 8 -4.57 -7.28 17.55
CA ASN A 8 -3.25 -7.89 17.42
C ASN A 8 -3.32 -9.42 17.56
N PRO A 9 -2.50 -10.16 16.78
CA PRO A 9 -2.30 -11.60 16.97
C PRO A 9 -1.77 -11.88 18.38
N ARG A 10 -2.26 -12.96 19.00
CA ARG A 10 -1.84 -13.36 20.36
C ARG A 10 -0.42 -13.91 20.41
N LYS A 11 0.05 -14.54 19.31
CA LYS A 11 1.32 -15.23 19.24
C LYS A 11 1.95 -15.04 17.86
N GLN A 12 3.20 -14.63 17.83
CA GLN A 12 3.97 -14.61 16.59
C GLN A 12 4.56 -16.02 16.33
N PRO A 13 4.41 -16.58 15.12
CA PRO A 13 4.89 -17.91 14.80
C PRO A 13 6.42 -17.91 14.67
N VAL A 14 7.11 -18.61 15.59
CA VAL A 14 8.59 -18.74 15.59
C VAL A 14 9.05 -19.96 14.80
N GLN A 15 8.31 -21.07 14.88
CA GLN A 15 8.67 -22.33 14.23
C GLN A 15 8.07 -22.43 12.81
N LYS A 16 8.72 -23.17 11.91
CA LYS A 16 8.27 -23.38 10.51
C LYS A 16 6.82 -23.89 10.43
N ARG A 17 6.44 -24.87 11.26
CA ARG A 17 5.08 -25.42 11.29
C ARG A 17 4.03 -24.37 11.72
N SER A 18 4.34 -23.54 12.68
CA SER A 18 3.42 -22.47 13.12
C SER A 18 3.26 -21.38 12.08
N ARG A 19 4.32 -21.05 11.32
CA ARG A 19 4.23 -20.12 10.17
C ARG A 19 3.32 -20.65 9.07
N GLN A 20 3.45 -21.93 8.73
CA GLN A 20 2.57 -22.59 7.75
C GLN A 20 1.11 -22.57 8.21
N THR A 21 0.84 -22.80 9.50
CA THR A 21 -0.53 -22.75 10.04
C THR A 21 -1.11 -21.34 9.92
N VAL A 22 -0.35 -20.29 10.27
CA VAL A 22 -0.78 -18.89 10.13
C VAL A 22 -1.03 -18.54 8.67
N GLU A 23 -0.15 -18.94 7.77
CA GLU A 23 -0.31 -18.70 6.33
C GLU A 23 -1.58 -19.32 5.76
N VAL A 24 -1.87 -20.60 6.10
CA VAL A 24 -3.09 -21.29 5.66
C VAL A 24 -4.34 -20.60 6.22
N ILE A 25 -4.31 -20.13 7.48
CA ILE A 25 -5.40 -19.36 8.09
C ILE A 25 -5.62 -18.05 7.34
N LEU A 26 -4.55 -17.27 7.02
CA LEU A 26 -4.66 -16.00 6.30
C LEU A 26 -5.17 -16.20 4.88
N GLN A 27 -4.71 -17.24 4.17
CA GLN A 27 -5.23 -17.59 2.84
C GLN A 27 -6.73 -17.96 2.88
N ALA A 28 -7.16 -18.70 3.90
CA ALA A 28 -8.57 -19.01 4.11
C ALA A 28 -9.37 -17.75 4.45
N THR A 29 -8.82 -16.86 5.26
CA THR A 29 -9.44 -15.56 5.60
C THR A 29 -9.67 -14.74 4.34
N ALA A 30 -8.68 -14.63 3.45
CA ALA A 30 -8.82 -13.94 2.17
C ALA A 30 -9.97 -14.52 1.32
N ARG A 31 -10.01 -15.86 1.16
CA ARG A 31 -11.09 -16.52 0.41
C ARG A 31 -12.47 -16.30 1.01
N VAL A 32 -12.58 -16.34 2.32
CA VAL A 32 -13.85 -16.13 3.04
C VAL A 32 -14.31 -14.69 2.90
N LEU A 33 -13.39 -13.71 3.07
CA LEU A 33 -13.68 -12.29 2.91
C LEU A 33 -14.16 -11.96 1.50
N VAL A 34 -13.47 -12.44 0.47
CA VAL A 34 -13.85 -12.20 -0.94
C VAL A 34 -15.22 -12.79 -1.24
N ARG A 35 -15.51 -13.99 -0.72
CA ARG A 35 -16.77 -14.68 -1.05
C ARG A 35 -17.97 -14.18 -0.27
N TYR A 36 -17.81 -13.83 1.01
CA TYR A 36 -18.92 -13.56 1.92
C TYR A 36 -18.96 -12.14 2.47
N GLY A 37 -17.91 -11.36 2.25
CA GLY A 37 -17.72 -10.04 2.83
C GLY A 37 -17.36 -10.09 4.31
N TYR A 38 -17.04 -8.91 4.87
CA TYR A 38 -16.60 -8.80 6.25
C TYR A 38 -17.68 -9.23 7.25
N ASP A 39 -18.93 -8.82 7.07
CA ASP A 39 -19.99 -9.05 8.05
C ASP A 39 -20.30 -10.55 8.25
N ARG A 40 -20.27 -11.33 7.18
CA ARG A 40 -20.51 -12.79 7.23
C ARG A 40 -19.26 -13.61 7.51
N THR A 41 -18.09 -12.99 7.55
CA THR A 41 -16.85 -13.68 7.93
C THR A 41 -16.88 -13.98 9.44
N THR A 42 -16.65 -15.23 9.79
CA THR A 42 -16.53 -15.70 11.19
C THR A 42 -15.26 -16.54 11.36
N THR A 43 -14.73 -16.57 12.60
CA THR A 43 -13.57 -17.40 12.94
C THR A 43 -13.82 -18.89 12.68
N ASN A 44 -15.05 -19.37 12.94
CA ASN A 44 -15.44 -20.77 12.69
C ASN A 44 -15.39 -21.09 11.19
N LEU A 45 -15.94 -20.22 10.33
CA LEU A 45 -15.92 -20.40 8.88
C LEU A 45 -14.48 -20.36 8.34
N VAL A 46 -13.64 -19.48 8.87
CA VAL A 46 -12.22 -19.42 8.50
C VAL A 46 -11.49 -20.71 8.91
N ALA A 47 -11.69 -21.19 10.15
CA ALA A 47 -11.06 -22.42 10.63
C ALA A 47 -11.47 -23.63 9.77
N GLU A 48 -12.76 -23.75 9.42
CA GLU A 48 -13.28 -24.78 8.50
C GLU A 48 -12.59 -24.72 7.15
N LYS A 49 -12.52 -23.54 6.54
CA LYS A 49 -11.90 -23.36 5.21
C LYS A 49 -10.37 -23.47 5.22
N ALA A 50 -9.74 -23.24 6.36
CA ALA A 50 -8.32 -23.45 6.58
C ALA A 50 -7.95 -24.92 6.86
N GLY A 51 -8.94 -25.76 7.20
CA GLY A 51 -8.69 -27.15 7.62
C GLY A 51 -7.99 -27.24 8.98
N VAL A 52 -8.19 -26.25 9.86
CA VAL A 52 -7.60 -26.23 11.21
C VAL A 52 -8.68 -26.29 12.28
N SER A 53 -8.33 -26.77 13.47
CA SER A 53 -9.27 -26.70 14.60
C SER A 53 -9.50 -25.25 15.00
N ILE A 54 -10.71 -24.95 15.50
CA ILE A 54 -11.03 -23.62 16.03
C ILE A 54 -10.10 -23.23 17.19
N GLY A 55 -9.69 -24.19 18.01
CA GLY A 55 -8.70 -23.99 19.06
C GLY A 55 -7.36 -23.52 18.51
N SER A 56 -6.87 -24.18 17.45
CA SER A 56 -5.63 -23.78 16.78
C SER A 56 -5.71 -22.36 16.19
N LEU A 57 -6.86 -21.96 15.64
CA LEU A 57 -7.04 -20.62 15.16
C LEU A 57 -6.97 -19.59 16.31
N TYR A 58 -7.64 -19.85 17.43
CA TYR A 58 -7.63 -18.96 18.58
C TYR A 58 -6.30 -18.86 19.32
N GLU A 59 -5.38 -19.80 19.11
CA GLU A 59 -4.00 -19.64 19.59
C GLU A 59 -3.30 -18.43 18.95
N TYR A 60 -3.60 -18.12 17.67
CA TYR A 60 -2.98 -17.03 16.93
C TYR A 60 -3.87 -15.79 16.87
N PHE A 61 -5.16 -15.96 16.62
CA PHE A 61 -6.08 -14.85 16.34
C PHE A 61 -7.27 -14.85 17.31
N PRO A 62 -7.36 -13.85 18.20
CA PRO A 62 -8.40 -13.83 19.24
C PRO A 62 -9.80 -13.57 18.70
N ASN A 63 -9.94 -12.99 17.51
CA ASN A 63 -11.20 -12.59 16.91
C ASN A 63 -11.07 -12.38 15.39
N LYS A 64 -12.18 -12.09 14.74
CA LYS A 64 -12.27 -11.78 13.32
C LYS A 64 -11.45 -10.54 12.94
N GLU A 65 -11.50 -9.54 13.79
CA GLU A 65 -10.79 -8.28 13.60
C GLU A 65 -9.27 -8.50 13.51
N ALA A 66 -8.72 -9.35 14.37
CA ALA A 66 -7.30 -9.71 14.35
C ALA A 66 -6.90 -10.51 13.10
N LEU A 67 -7.80 -11.37 12.58
CA LEU A 67 -7.58 -12.08 11.32
C LEU A 67 -7.46 -11.11 10.14
N VAL A 68 -8.42 -10.18 10.04
CA VAL A 68 -8.45 -9.19 8.96
C VAL A 68 -7.29 -8.21 9.07
N ALA A 69 -6.94 -7.82 10.30
CA ALA A 69 -5.78 -6.99 10.57
C ALA A 69 -4.48 -7.64 10.07
N ALA A 70 -4.26 -8.90 10.45
CA ALA A 70 -3.07 -9.63 10.04
C ALA A 70 -3.01 -9.84 8.52
N LEU A 71 -4.15 -10.11 7.88
CA LEU A 71 -4.24 -10.25 6.42
C LEU A 71 -3.90 -8.91 5.73
N ALA A 72 -4.45 -7.80 6.19
CA ALA A 72 -4.15 -6.48 5.66
C ALA A 72 -2.68 -6.11 5.86
N THR A 73 -2.11 -6.39 7.04
CA THR A 73 -0.68 -6.19 7.31
C THR A 73 0.19 -6.99 6.33
N ALA A 74 -0.10 -8.27 6.13
CA ALA A 74 0.66 -9.11 5.19
C ALA A 74 0.58 -8.58 3.75
N HIS A 75 -0.60 -8.10 3.33
CA HIS A 75 -0.78 -7.48 2.01
C HIS A 75 0.07 -6.21 1.85
N VAL A 76 0.12 -5.37 2.88
CA VAL A 76 0.95 -4.14 2.90
C VAL A 76 2.44 -4.48 2.89
N GLU A 77 2.87 -5.45 3.70
CA GLU A 77 4.27 -5.90 3.74
C GLU A 77 4.74 -6.36 2.35
N GLU A 78 3.93 -7.15 1.65
CA GLU A 78 4.22 -7.59 0.28
C GLU A 78 4.35 -6.41 -0.70
N LEU A 79 3.47 -5.41 -0.60
CA LEU A 79 3.57 -4.18 -1.40
C LEU A 79 4.87 -3.42 -1.09
N MET A 80 5.19 -3.24 0.20
CA MET A 80 6.39 -2.53 0.62
C MET A 80 7.68 -3.21 0.17
N GLU A 81 7.74 -4.54 0.19
CA GLU A 81 8.87 -5.30 -0.35
C GLU A 81 9.04 -5.09 -1.86
N ARG A 82 7.94 -4.97 -2.61
CA ARG A 82 7.99 -4.65 -4.05
C ARG A 82 8.53 -3.24 -4.28
N VAL A 83 8.04 -2.26 -3.52
CA VAL A 83 8.51 -0.88 -3.57
C VAL A 83 10.01 -0.79 -3.24
N ASP A 84 10.46 -1.47 -2.19
CA ASP A 84 11.87 -1.49 -1.79
C ASP A 84 12.77 -2.08 -2.88
N ARG A 85 12.32 -3.13 -3.55
CA ARG A 85 13.04 -3.70 -4.70
C ARG A 85 13.12 -2.71 -5.86
N VAL A 86 12.04 -2.01 -6.17
CA VAL A 86 12.01 -0.99 -7.22
C VAL A 86 12.96 0.16 -6.91
N LEU A 87 12.88 0.72 -5.72
CA LEU A 87 13.73 1.84 -5.29
C LEU A 87 15.20 1.43 -5.14
N GLY A 88 15.46 0.18 -4.74
CA GLY A 88 16.81 -0.37 -4.66
C GLY A 88 17.46 -0.64 -6.01
N ALA A 89 16.72 -1.17 -6.98
CA ALA A 89 17.20 -1.50 -8.31
C ALA A 89 17.40 -0.26 -9.20
N SER A 90 16.73 0.84 -8.90
CA SER A 90 16.65 2.01 -9.75
C SER A 90 17.80 3.02 -9.56
N VAL A 91 18.88 2.66 -8.84
CA VAL A 91 20.05 3.53 -8.63
C VAL A 91 20.69 3.96 -9.96
N GLU A 92 20.60 3.13 -11.00
CA GLU A 92 21.13 3.40 -12.34
C GLU A 92 20.06 3.82 -13.37
N SER A 93 18.77 3.83 -13.00
CA SER A 93 17.68 4.18 -13.91
C SER A 93 17.46 5.68 -13.96
N ASP A 94 17.06 6.17 -15.12
CA ASP A 94 16.60 7.55 -15.27
C ASP A 94 15.33 7.81 -14.44
N SER A 95 14.98 9.07 -14.29
CA SER A 95 13.81 9.49 -13.49
C SER A 95 12.49 8.90 -14.01
N GLY A 96 12.36 8.73 -15.33
CA GLY A 96 11.18 8.13 -15.95
C GLY A 96 11.03 6.64 -15.65
N GLY A 97 12.15 5.91 -15.59
CA GLY A 97 12.16 4.49 -15.24
C GLY A 97 11.70 4.21 -13.83
N VAL A 98 12.03 5.08 -12.87
CA VAL A 98 11.57 4.95 -11.46
C VAL A 98 10.07 5.11 -11.34
N VAL A 99 9.50 6.14 -11.97
CA VAL A 99 8.05 6.37 -11.95
C VAL A 99 7.31 5.21 -12.58
N ALA A 100 7.79 4.71 -13.72
CA ALA A 100 7.22 3.55 -14.39
C ALA A 100 7.26 2.30 -13.50
N ALA A 101 8.39 2.06 -12.82
CA ALA A 101 8.55 0.91 -11.95
C ALA A 101 7.67 1.00 -10.68
N LEU A 102 7.53 2.18 -10.07
CA LEU A 102 6.62 2.39 -8.95
C LEU A 102 5.15 2.21 -9.34
N LEU A 103 4.75 2.77 -10.50
CA LEU A 103 3.40 2.59 -11.03
C LEU A 103 3.10 1.11 -11.30
N ARG A 104 4.03 0.38 -11.96
CA ARG A 104 3.86 -1.05 -12.19
C ARG A 104 3.77 -1.84 -10.89
N ALA A 105 4.62 -1.53 -9.91
CA ALA A 105 4.56 -2.19 -8.59
C ALA A 105 3.18 -2.01 -7.93
N GLY A 106 2.60 -0.81 -8.03
CA GLY A 106 1.24 -0.53 -7.56
C GLY A 106 0.19 -1.32 -8.36
N LEU A 107 0.22 -1.26 -9.69
CA LEU A 107 -0.71 -2.00 -10.55
C LEU A 107 -0.64 -3.52 -10.33
N ASP A 108 0.57 -4.08 -10.24
CA ASP A 108 0.76 -5.52 -10.04
C ASP A 108 0.30 -5.98 -8.66
N ALA A 109 0.49 -5.17 -7.62
CA ALA A 109 -0.06 -5.48 -6.29
C ALA A 109 -1.58 -5.62 -6.32
N HIS A 110 -2.25 -4.81 -7.14
CA HIS A 110 -3.71 -4.85 -7.29
C HIS A 110 -4.19 -5.95 -8.23
N ARG A 111 -3.40 -6.31 -9.25
CA ARG A 111 -3.72 -7.39 -10.21
C ARG A 111 -3.71 -8.79 -9.60
N VAL A 112 -2.89 -9.03 -8.58
CA VAL A 112 -2.75 -10.38 -7.97
C VAL A 112 -4.06 -10.85 -7.34
N ASN A 113 -4.78 -9.96 -6.65
CA ASN A 113 -6.09 -10.31 -6.06
C ASN A 113 -6.98 -9.05 -5.96
N PRO A 114 -7.57 -8.61 -7.10
CA PRO A 114 -8.38 -7.39 -7.13
C PRO A 114 -9.57 -7.46 -6.17
N ALA A 115 -10.22 -8.63 -6.07
CA ALA A 115 -11.35 -8.84 -5.19
C ALA A 115 -10.97 -8.69 -3.71
N LEU A 116 -9.81 -9.21 -3.30
CA LEU A 116 -9.31 -9.03 -1.93
C LEU A 116 -8.98 -7.57 -1.66
N HIS A 117 -8.26 -6.92 -2.59
CA HIS A 117 -7.92 -5.51 -2.46
C HIS A 117 -9.18 -4.66 -2.26
N LYS A 118 -10.19 -4.84 -3.12
CA LYS A 118 -11.48 -4.14 -3.00
C LYS A 118 -12.11 -4.32 -1.62
N VAL A 119 -12.18 -5.55 -1.12
CA VAL A 119 -12.76 -5.84 0.21
C VAL A 119 -11.95 -5.18 1.33
N LEU A 120 -10.62 -5.24 1.26
CA LEU A 120 -9.75 -4.62 2.26
C LEU A 120 -9.93 -3.09 2.29
N VAL A 121 -9.97 -2.45 1.13
CA VAL A 121 -10.16 -0.99 1.04
C VAL A 121 -11.54 -0.55 1.50
N GLU A 122 -12.59 -1.22 1.07
CA GLU A 122 -13.97 -0.83 1.41
C GLU A 122 -14.34 -1.11 2.86
N GLN A 123 -13.72 -2.11 3.50
CA GLN A 123 -14.16 -2.63 4.79
C GLN A 123 -13.15 -2.43 5.92
N VAL A 124 -11.83 -2.38 5.62
CA VAL A 124 -10.79 -2.14 6.63
C VAL A 124 -10.89 -0.77 7.29
N PRO A 125 -11.20 0.33 6.60
CA PRO A 125 -11.39 1.64 7.24
C PRO A 125 -12.48 1.66 8.30
N ARG A 126 -13.43 0.73 8.25
CA ARG A 126 -14.50 0.57 9.23
C ARG A 126 -14.06 -0.15 10.51
N ILE A 127 -12.87 -0.74 10.51
CA ILE A 127 -12.28 -1.46 11.65
C ILE A 127 -11.34 -0.54 12.45
N GLY A 128 -11.71 0.69 12.66
CA GLY A 128 -11.15 1.70 13.59
C GLY A 128 -9.62 1.65 13.82
N ALA A 129 -9.18 0.84 14.78
CA ALA A 129 -7.78 0.73 15.17
C ALA A 129 -6.83 0.23 14.04
N LEU A 130 -7.36 -0.44 13.02
CA LEU A 130 -6.56 -0.96 11.91
C LEU A 130 -6.18 0.13 10.90
N ALA A 131 -7.12 1.04 10.61
CA ALA A 131 -6.84 2.17 9.72
C ALA A 131 -5.71 3.07 10.28
N ALA A 132 -5.65 3.22 11.60
CA ALA A 132 -4.61 4.01 12.27
C ALA A 132 -3.23 3.31 12.30
N SER A 133 -3.18 1.96 12.25
CA SER A 133 -1.91 1.21 12.28
C SER A 133 -1.31 0.95 10.90
N LEU A 134 -2.10 1.09 9.83
CA LEU A 134 -1.68 0.89 8.44
C LEU A 134 -1.60 2.24 7.71
N ASP A 135 -0.78 3.16 8.20
CA ASP A 135 -0.48 4.40 7.48
C ASP A 135 0.48 4.14 6.31
N ILE A 136 -0.03 3.34 5.35
CA ILE A 136 0.69 2.91 4.15
C ILE A 136 1.17 4.11 3.37
N SER A 137 0.31 5.10 3.23
CA SER A 137 0.55 6.32 2.48
C SER A 137 1.78 7.06 3.05
N THR A 138 1.81 7.30 4.36
CA THR A 138 2.96 7.95 5.01
C THR A 138 4.24 7.14 4.88
N VAL A 139 4.18 5.81 5.01
CA VAL A 139 5.38 4.96 4.86
C VAL A 139 5.90 5.03 3.42
N LEU A 140 5.02 4.92 2.44
CA LEU A 140 5.37 4.98 1.01
C LEU A 140 5.94 6.35 0.64
N GLN A 141 5.30 7.44 1.09
CA GLN A 141 5.80 8.80 0.88
C GLN A 141 7.21 8.99 1.43
N ARG A 142 7.49 8.52 2.65
CA ARG A 142 8.84 8.59 3.24
C ARG A 142 9.88 7.81 2.43
N LYS A 143 9.53 6.65 1.90
CA LYS A 143 10.43 5.86 1.03
C LYS A 143 10.73 6.60 -0.27
N ILE A 144 9.72 7.17 -0.91
CA ILE A 144 9.88 7.97 -2.13
C ILE A 144 10.70 9.25 -1.82
N GLU A 145 10.41 9.96 -0.74
CA GLU A 145 11.18 11.15 -0.30
C GLU A 145 12.66 10.83 -0.11
N ALA A 146 12.96 9.74 0.59
CA ALA A 146 14.34 9.31 0.81
C ALA A 146 15.05 8.95 -0.50
N ASP A 147 14.36 8.33 -1.45
CA ASP A 147 14.90 8.00 -2.77
C ASP A 147 15.17 9.28 -3.59
N LEU A 148 14.24 10.23 -3.59
CA LEU A 148 14.40 11.53 -4.23
C LEU A 148 15.64 12.28 -3.73
N GLN A 149 15.85 12.32 -2.41
CA GLN A 149 17.00 12.99 -1.82
C GLN A 149 18.33 12.30 -2.16
N ARG A 150 18.34 10.97 -2.32
CA ARG A 150 19.53 10.24 -2.79
C ARG A 150 19.87 10.57 -4.25
N ARG A 151 18.86 10.69 -5.11
CA ARG A 151 19.04 10.97 -6.56
C ARG A 151 19.33 12.43 -6.85
N ALA A 152 18.74 13.32 -6.10
CA ALA A 152 18.87 14.76 -6.25
C ALA A 152 19.27 15.42 -4.91
N PRO A 153 20.57 15.32 -4.49
CA PRO A 153 21.00 15.84 -3.20
C PRO A 153 20.78 17.36 -3.03
N GLY A 154 20.66 18.08 -4.14
CA GLY A 154 20.35 19.52 -4.13
C GLY A 154 18.86 19.88 -4.03
N LEU A 155 17.97 18.87 -4.03
CA LEU A 155 16.53 19.09 -3.92
C LEU A 155 16.16 19.49 -2.49
N PRO A 156 15.48 20.65 -2.28
CA PRO A 156 15.05 21.03 -0.94
C PRO A 156 14.14 19.97 -0.30
N PRO A 157 14.31 19.62 1.00
CA PRO A 157 13.50 18.59 1.66
C PRO A 157 11.98 18.83 1.56
N VAL A 158 11.53 20.07 1.66
CA VAL A 158 10.09 20.42 1.51
C VAL A 158 9.58 20.06 0.11
N ARG A 159 10.42 20.27 -0.93
CA ARG A 159 10.05 19.95 -2.30
C ARG A 159 10.06 18.43 -2.53
N ALA A 160 11.04 17.71 -2.00
CA ALA A 160 11.08 16.24 -2.06
C ALA A 160 9.83 15.62 -1.44
N ARG A 161 9.40 16.11 -0.27
CA ARG A 161 8.17 15.68 0.39
C ARG A 161 6.92 15.96 -0.45
N MET A 162 6.84 17.14 -1.07
CA MET A 162 5.71 17.50 -1.93
C MET A 162 5.63 16.61 -3.17
N ILE A 163 6.77 16.32 -3.81
CA ILE A 163 6.84 15.41 -4.96
C ILE A 163 6.43 14.00 -4.54
N ALA A 164 6.93 13.51 -3.41
CA ALA A 164 6.57 12.20 -2.87
C ALA A 164 5.06 12.08 -2.60
N LEU A 165 4.45 13.10 -2.00
CA LEU A 165 3.01 13.18 -1.79
C LEU A 165 2.23 13.11 -3.11
N VAL A 166 2.61 13.92 -4.10
CA VAL A 166 1.91 13.96 -5.40
C VAL A 166 2.01 12.62 -6.12
N LEU A 167 3.23 12.04 -6.19
CA LEU A 167 3.44 10.75 -6.85
C LEU A 167 2.64 9.64 -6.20
N GLU A 168 2.77 9.50 -4.89
CA GLU A 168 2.05 8.46 -4.13
C GLU A 168 0.55 8.61 -4.32
N THR A 169 0.00 9.81 -4.10
CA THR A 169 -1.44 10.06 -4.22
C THR A 169 -1.96 9.76 -5.63
N CYS A 170 -1.23 10.18 -6.67
CA CYS A 170 -1.63 9.91 -8.05
C CYS A 170 -1.57 8.42 -8.37
N ILE A 171 -0.49 7.73 -8.00
CA ILE A 171 -0.34 6.29 -8.25
C ILE A 171 -1.42 5.52 -7.51
N GLU A 172 -1.62 5.78 -6.22
CA GLU A 172 -2.65 5.12 -5.42
C GLU A 172 -4.06 5.37 -5.99
N ALA A 173 -4.42 6.63 -6.24
CA ALA A 173 -5.76 6.95 -6.74
C ALA A 173 -6.05 6.32 -8.11
N LEU A 174 -5.08 6.34 -9.03
CA LEU A 174 -5.25 5.77 -10.36
C LEU A 174 -5.34 4.24 -10.31
N THR A 175 -4.46 3.58 -9.55
CA THR A 175 -4.47 2.12 -9.42
C THR A 175 -5.73 1.63 -8.71
N HIS A 176 -6.12 2.32 -7.63
CA HIS A 176 -7.31 1.99 -6.87
C HIS A 176 -8.59 2.13 -7.70
N ARG A 177 -8.77 3.25 -8.40
CA ARG A 177 -9.94 3.47 -9.26
C ARG A 177 -9.98 2.48 -10.41
N ALA A 178 -8.85 2.17 -11.03
CA ALA A 178 -8.80 1.18 -12.08
C ALA A 178 -9.26 -0.20 -11.60
N VAL A 179 -8.86 -0.63 -10.39
CA VAL A 179 -9.31 -1.91 -9.82
C VAL A 179 -10.81 -1.94 -9.55
N VAL A 180 -11.37 -0.84 -9.04
CA VAL A 180 -12.75 -0.79 -8.56
C VAL A 180 -13.74 -0.43 -9.67
N GLU A 181 -13.38 0.54 -10.53
CA GLU A 181 -14.30 1.17 -11.47
C GLU A 181 -14.10 0.70 -12.91
N ALA A 182 -12.87 0.33 -13.30
CA ALA A 182 -12.53 0.00 -14.70
C ALA A 182 -11.43 -1.08 -14.80
N PRO A 183 -11.69 -2.31 -14.32
CA PRO A 183 -10.71 -3.39 -14.32
C PRO A 183 -10.22 -3.75 -15.73
N GLU A 184 -10.99 -3.49 -16.76
CA GLU A 184 -10.62 -3.69 -18.18
C GLU A 184 -9.40 -2.83 -18.57
N TRP A 185 -9.25 -1.64 -18.04
CA TRP A 185 -8.09 -0.77 -18.31
C TRP A 185 -6.81 -1.28 -17.67
N LEU A 186 -6.92 -2.09 -16.60
CA LEU A 186 -5.78 -2.80 -16.03
C LEU A 186 -5.32 -3.93 -16.96
N GLU A 187 -6.26 -4.67 -17.55
CA GLU A 187 -5.97 -5.79 -18.45
C GLU A 187 -5.34 -5.32 -19.76
N THR A 188 -5.86 -4.23 -20.34
CA THR A 188 -5.34 -3.65 -21.59
C THR A 188 -4.06 -2.85 -21.42
N GLY A 189 -3.71 -2.43 -20.20
CA GLY A 189 -2.57 -1.56 -19.91
C GLY A 189 -2.78 -0.09 -20.24
N GLU A 190 -4.00 0.31 -20.64
CA GLU A 190 -4.32 1.70 -20.99
C GLU A 190 -4.10 2.65 -19.82
N ILE A 191 -4.50 2.25 -18.60
CA ILE A 191 -4.29 3.07 -17.40
C ILE A 191 -2.81 3.30 -17.09
N GLU A 192 -1.95 2.30 -17.35
CA GLU A 192 -0.51 2.45 -17.19
C GLU A 192 0.03 3.50 -18.16
N ALA A 193 -0.35 3.43 -19.42
CA ALA A 193 0.09 4.36 -20.45
C ALA A 193 -0.33 5.80 -20.14
N GLU A 194 -1.57 6.04 -19.73
CA GLU A 194 -2.06 7.38 -19.37
C GLU A 194 -1.41 7.91 -18.09
N ALA A 195 -1.26 7.08 -17.08
CA ALA A 195 -0.57 7.47 -15.85
C ALA A 195 0.89 7.85 -16.10
N LEU A 196 1.61 7.13 -16.97
CA LEU A 196 2.98 7.46 -17.35
C LEU A 196 3.08 8.78 -18.12
N ARG A 197 2.15 9.04 -19.05
CA ARG A 197 2.11 10.33 -19.77
C ARG A 197 1.94 11.52 -18.83
N LEU A 198 1.20 11.33 -17.72
CA LEU A 198 1.00 12.36 -16.71
C LEU A 198 2.20 12.51 -15.78
N LEU A 199 2.70 11.40 -15.24
CA LEU A 199 3.63 11.41 -14.11
C LEU A 199 5.08 11.57 -14.52
N GLN A 200 5.51 11.01 -15.65
CA GLN A 200 6.92 11.09 -16.08
C GLN A 200 7.38 12.53 -16.35
N PRO A 201 6.65 13.37 -17.13
CA PRO A 201 7.04 14.76 -17.35
C PRO A 201 7.07 15.57 -16.05
N TYR A 202 6.04 15.39 -15.19
CA TYR A 202 5.99 16.04 -13.88
C TYR A 202 7.23 15.71 -13.03
N PHE A 203 7.59 14.44 -12.96
CA PHE A 203 8.71 13.99 -12.14
C PHE A 203 10.05 14.49 -12.71
N ALA A 204 10.23 14.44 -14.02
CA ALA A 204 11.43 14.93 -14.68
C ALA A 204 11.64 16.45 -14.43
N GLU A 205 10.58 17.25 -14.56
CA GLU A 205 10.63 18.69 -14.28
C GLU A 205 10.83 18.99 -12.79
N ALA A 206 10.20 18.20 -11.93
CA ALA A 206 10.26 18.38 -10.49
C ALA A 206 11.65 18.16 -9.89
N LEU A 207 12.48 17.32 -10.52
CA LEU A 207 13.87 17.06 -10.12
C LEU A 207 14.83 18.17 -10.57
N VAL A 208 14.44 19.03 -11.52
CA VAL A 208 15.27 20.17 -11.90
C VAL A 208 15.24 21.19 -10.76
N PRO A 209 16.41 21.59 -10.22
CA PRO A 209 16.43 22.62 -9.18
C PRO A 209 15.80 23.91 -9.72
N PRO A 210 14.99 24.62 -8.93
CA PRO A 210 14.40 25.88 -9.37
C PRO A 210 15.54 26.84 -9.72
N SER A 211 15.57 27.29 -10.99
CA SER A 211 16.47 28.37 -11.41
C SER A 211 16.22 29.60 -10.52
N GLU A 212 17.28 30.28 -10.12
CA GLU A 212 17.23 31.43 -9.22
C GLU A 212 16.27 32.54 -9.68
N GLU A 213 15.89 32.57 -10.95
CA GLU A 213 14.96 33.54 -11.55
C GLU A 213 13.50 33.41 -11.10
N ARG A 214 13.09 32.28 -10.49
CA ARG A 214 11.71 32.07 -10.00
C ARG A 214 11.50 32.40 -8.53
N ARG A 215 12.44 33.05 -7.85
CA ARG A 215 12.16 33.60 -6.51
C ARG A 215 11.19 34.75 -6.63
N PRO A 216 9.99 34.70 -6.02
CA PRO A 216 9.12 35.86 -5.99
C PRO A 216 9.89 37.02 -5.33
N LYS A 217 10.05 38.12 -6.03
CA LYS A 217 10.65 39.33 -5.46
C LYS A 217 9.88 39.64 -4.18
N ARG A 218 10.55 39.52 -3.04
CA ARG A 218 9.99 40.00 -1.76
C ARG A 218 9.54 41.46 -2.01
N ALA A 219 8.26 41.70 -1.85
CA ALA A 219 7.73 43.03 -1.85
C ALA A 219 8.55 43.86 -0.83
N ARG A 220 9.34 44.81 -1.31
CA ARG A 220 10.01 45.77 -0.44
C ARG A 220 8.88 46.57 0.19
N GLY A 221 8.68 46.36 1.50
CA GLY A 221 7.82 47.22 2.28
C GLY A 221 8.33 48.63 2.15
N SER A 222 7.49 49.48 1.59
CA SER A 222 7.65 50.93 1.70
C SER A 222 7.39 51.37 3.13
N ALA A 223 8.39 52.02 3.71
CA ALA A 223 8.31 52.73 4.97
C ALA A 223 7.24 53.82 4.92
#